data_597eb3daf0dfc300c4586a52cdbc39a1
#
_entry.id   597eb3daf0dfc300c4586a52cdbc39a1
#
_cell.length_a   1.000
_cell.length_b   1.000
_cell.length_c   1.000
_cell.angle_alpha   90.00
_cell.angle_beta   90.00
_cell.angle_gamma   90.00
#
_symmetry.space_group_name_H-M   'P 1'
#
loop_
_entity.id
_entity.type
_entity.pdbx_description
1 polymer ?
#
loop_
_entity_poly.entity_id
_entity_poly.type
_entity_poly.pdbx_seq_one_letter_code
_entity_poly.pdbx_strand_id
1 'polypeptide(L)'
;MKKCFPKLLPAQESLLLSSHQIDSITKQRYYKFFSEHIDGFKICENDSDMIPYVSSAVTWLISKTRDCTKFPLIAEENTNFGFTYNLLGLKAYGITVSCIGIFFNLALMFLFFYNFICVDLKILIASLVINLLFLLLWIFIVTKSLVISAGKKYARALLSACDSNSLN
;
A
#
# COMPACT_ATOMS: atom_id res chain seq x y z
N MET A 1 1.71 -21.41 -2.04
CA MET A 1 1.45 -20.00 -2.40
C MET A 1 2.77 -19.23 -2.30
N LYS A 2 3.39 -18.80 -3.42
CA LYS A 2 4.59 -17.94 -3.38
C LYS A 2 4.17 -16.59 -2.83
N LYS A 3 4.77 -16.18 -1.69
CA LYS A 3 4.58 -14.83 -1.12
C LYS A 3 4.89 -13.79 -2.18
N CYS A 4 3.89 -13.03 -2.61
CA CYS A 4 3.96 -12.08 -3.73
C CYS A 4 4.38 -10.68 -3.28
N PHE A 5 5.10 -10.57 -2.16
CA PHE A 5 5.66 -9.31 -1.68
C PHE A 5 7.17 -9.34 -1.78
N PRO A 6 7.80 -8.24 -2.21
CA PRO A 6 9.24 -8.11 -2.16
C PRO A 6 9.70 -8.31 -0.70
N LYS A 7 10.84 -8.97 -0.50
CA LYS A 7 11.43 -9.15 0.85
C LYS A 7 11.77 -7.83 1.53
N LEU A 8 11.84 -6.74 0.76
CA LEU A 8 12.25 -5.40 1.19
C LEU A 8 11.05 -4.47 1.28
N LEU A 9 11.11 -3.53 2.22
CA LEU A 9 10.17 -2.40 2.27
C LEU A 9 10.38 -1.47 1.05
N PRO A 10 9.35 -0.75 0.58
CA PRO A 10 9.50 0.18 -0.56
C PRO A 10 10.62 1.21 -0.39
N ALA A 11 10.85 1.71 0.84
CA ALA A 11 11.94 2.63 1.12
C ALA A 11 13.33 1.97 1.04
N GLN A 12 13.44 0.71 1.47
CA GLN A 12 14.67 -0.08 1.35
C GLN A 12 14.98 -0.34 -0.12
N GLU A 13 13.99 -0.78 -0.90
CA GLU A 13 14.14 -1.01 -2.34
C GLU A 13 14.58 0.27 -3.07
N SER A 14 14.02 1.44 -2.69
CA SER A 14 14.34 2.73 -3.31
C SER A 14 15.81 3.15 -3.10
N LEU A 15 16.44 2.70 -2.02
CA LEU A 15 17.83 2.99 -1.69
C LEU A 15 18.84 2.00 -2.30
N LEU A 16 18.42 0.91 -2.93
CA LEU A 16 19.35 0.00 -3.61
C LEU A 16 19.99 0.68 -4.82
N LEU A 17 21.21 0.25 -5.17
CA LEU A 17 21.98 0.81 -6.29
C LEU A 17 21.24 0.64 -7.62
N SER A 18 20.66 -0.53 -7.84
CA SER A 18 19.88 -0.86 -9.06
C SER A 18 18.54 -0.15 -9.16
N SER A 19 18.05 0.44 -8.07
CA SER A 19 16.76 1.11 -8.08
C SER A 19 16.81 2.46 -8.80
N HIS A 20 15.87 2.70 -9.70
CA HIS A 20 15.69 3.99 -10.40
C HIS A 20 14.52 4.82 -9.84
N GLN A 21 14.02 4.50 -8.64
CA GLN A 21 12.89 5.21 -8.03
C GLN A 21 13.28 6.60 -7.51
N ILE A 22 14.54 6.78 -7.17
CA ILE A 22 15.16 8.04 -6.73
C ILE A 22 16.36 8.30 -7.64
N ASP A 23 16.56 9.55 -8.03
CA ASP A 23 17.72 9.95 -8.82
C ASP A 23 19.04 9.72 -8.07
N SER A 24 20.13 9.58 -8.82
CA SER A 24 21.44 9.24 -8.25
C SER A 24 21.99 10.32 -7.32
N ILE A 25 21.73 11.59 -7.60
CA ILE A 25 22.22 12.72 -6.80
C ILE A 25 21.52 12.73 -5.43
N THR A 26 20.19 12.61 -5.42
CA THR A 26 19.40 12.53 -4.19
C THR A 26 19.78 11.28 -3.37
N LYS A 27 20.01 10.15 -4.04
CA LYS A 27 20.42 8.92 -3.38
C LYS A 27 21.79 9.06 -2.70
N GLN A 28 22.75 9.69 -3.35
CA GLN A 28 24.06 9.99 -2.75
C GLN A 28 23.94 10.92 -1.54
N ARG A 29 23.06 11.93 -1.60
CA ARG A 29 22.78 12.80 -0.47
C ARG A 29 22.20 12.04 0.71
N TYR A 30 21.28 11.11 0.50
CA TYR A 30 20.74 10.24 1.55
C TYR A 30 21.81 9.31 2.13
N TYR A 31 22.67 8.74 1.30
CA TYR A 31 23.78 7.92 1.78
C TYR A 31 24.74 8.72 2.65
N LYS A 32 25.07 9.96 2.26
CA LYS A 32 25.88 10.86 3.05
C LYS A 32 25.22 11.13 4.41
N PHE A 33 23.93 11.48 4.42
CA PHE A 33 23.16 11.67 5.64
C PHE A 33 23.23 10.44 6.56
N PHE A 34 23.02 9.24 6.04
CA PHE A 34 23.09 8.02 6.84
C PHE A 34 24.49 7.74 7.36
N SER A 35 25.54 8.03 6.59
CA SER A 35 26.93 7.84 7.03
C SER A 35 27.33 8.80 8.15
N GLU A 36 26.70 9.96 8.23
CA GLU A 36 26.93 10.97 9.29
C GLU A 36 26.14 10.66 10.58
N HIS A 37 25.00 9.97 10.48
CA HIS A 37 24.08 9.75 11.61
C HIS A 37 24.00 8.31 12.11
N ILE A 38 24.56 7.34 11.38
CA ILE A 38 24.51 5.92 11.72
C ILE A 38 25.92 5.35 11.71
N ASP A 39 26.41 5.00 12.90
CA ASP A 39 27.71 4.35 13.04
C ASP A 39 27.77 3.05 12.25
N GLY A 40 28.82 2.91 11.44
CA GLY A 40 29.04 1.70 10.65
C GLY A 40 28.25 1.60 9.35
N PHE A 41 27.47 2.64 8.95
CA PHE A 41 26.84 2.66 7.63
C PHE A 41 27.92 2.70 6.54
N LYS A 42 27.82 1.78 5.57
CA LYS A 42 28.76 1.68 4.44
C LYS A 42 28.02 1.56 3.13
N ILE A 43 28.56 2.20 2.11
CA ILE A 43 28.11 2.07 0.72
C ILE A 43 28.88 0.90 0.11
N CYS A 44 28.16 -0.13 -0.34
CA CYS A 44 28.74 -1.32 -0.97
C CYS A 44 28.59 -1.21 -2.50
N GLU A 45 29.40 -1.98 -3.24
CA GLU A 45 29.34 -2.00 -4.71
C GLU A 45 28.17 -2.84 -5.25
N ASN A 46 27.66 -3.79 -4.45
CA ASN A 46 26.59 -4.71 -4.84
C ASN A 46 25.35 -4.52 -3.97
N ASP A 47 24.17 -4.66 -4.58
CA ASP A 47 22.89 -4.58 -3.86
C ASP A 47 22.77 -5.60 -2.74
N SER A 48 23.29 -6.83 -2.92
CA SER A 48 23.23 -7.88 -1.89
C SER A 48 23.90 -7.46 -0.59
N ASP A 49 25.08 -6.82 -0.71
CA ASP A 49 25.87 -6.36 0.42
C ASP A 49 25.31 -5.07 1.01
N MET A 50 24.57 -4.30 0.21
CA MET A 50 23.92 -3.06 0.61
C MET A 50 22.64 -3.29 1.43
N ILE A 51 21.93 -4.41 1.25
CA ILE A 51 20.66 -4.71 1.91
C ILE A 51 20.70 -4.54 3.44
N PRO A 52 21.69 -5.08 4.19
CA PRO A 52 21.73 -4.91 5.65
C PRO A 52 21.83 -3.44 6.07
N TYR A 53 22.66 -2.66 5.39
CA TYR A 53 22.88 -1.24 5.69
C TYR A 53 21.64 -0.41 5.42
N VAL A 54 20.99 -0.63 4.26
CA VAL A 54 19.74 0.03 3.90
C VAL A 54 18.61 -0.36 4.85
N SER A 55 18.54 -1.63 5.26
CA SER A 55 17.54 -2.09 6.22
C SER A 55 17.72 -1.42 7.58
N SER A 56 18.95 -1.33 8.06
CA SER A 56 19.28 -0.62 9.30
C SER A 56 18.93 0.87 9.21
N ALA A 57 19.33 1.53 8.12
CA ALA A 57 19.09 2.95 7.89
C ALA A 57 17.59 3.28 7.85
N VAL A 58 16.80 2.51 7.11
CA VAL A 58 15.34 2.71 7.05
C VAL A 58 14.68 2.44 8.40
N THR A 59 15.13 1.44 9.15
CA THR A 59 14.61 1.14 10.49
C THR A 59 14.92 2.30 11.45
N TRP A 60 16.13 2.81 11.41
CA TRP A 60 16.54 3.99 12.19
C TRP A 60 15.67 5.22 11.83
N LEU A 61 15.48 5.47 10.53
CA LEU A 61 14.67 6.60 10.06
C LEU A 61 13.22 6.49 10.51
N ILE A 62 12.60 5.30 10.42
CA ILE A 62 11.26 5.04 10.93
C ILE A 62 11.18 5.34 12.44
N SER A 63 12.21 4.98 13.22
CA SER A 63 12.22 5.23 14.65
C SER A 63 12.27 6.73 14.98
N LYS A 64 12.99 7.50 14.19
CA LYS A 64 13.15 8.95 14.36
C LYS A 64 11.94 9.77 13.88
N THR A 65 11.17 9.22 12.93
CA THR A 65 10.01 9.90 12.32
C THR A 65 8.65 9.45 12.89
N ARG A 66 8.65 8.81 14.06
CA ARG A 66 7.41 8.33 14.72
C ARG A 66 6.46 9.43 15.19
N ASP A 67 6.97 10.61 15.43
CA ASP A 67 6.16 11.74 15.90
C ASP A 67 5.31 12.28 14.75
N CYS A 68 4.04 11.92 14.75
CA CYS A 68 3.08 12.32 13.72
C CYS A 68 2.85 13.83 13.66
N THR A 69 3.14 14.56 14.74
CA THR A 69 3.01 16.03 14.79
C THR A 69 4.14 16.73 14.06
N LYS A 70 5.34 16.17 14.15
CA LYS A 70 6.53 16.66 13.44
C LYS A 70 6.59 16.20 11.99
N PHE A 71 6.08 14.98 11.70
CA PHE A 71 6.12 14.35 10.38
C PHE A 71 4.72 13.95 9.89
N PRO A 72 3.78 14.89 9.73
CA PRO A 72 2.39 14.58 9.38
C PRO A 72 2.26 13.90 8.01
N LEU A 73 3.06 14.30 7.02
CA LEU A 73 3.05 13.69 5.69
C LEU A 73 3.48 12.21 5.73
N ILE A 74 4.48 11.88 6.55
CA ILE A 74 4.94 10.49 6.70
C ILE A 74 3.84 9.64 7.35
N ALA A 75 3.18 10.18 8.39
CA ALA A 75 2.08 9.51 9.08
C ALA A 75 0.89 9.25 8.13
N GLU A 76 0.52 10.24 7.31
CA GLU A 76 -0.53 10.14 6.31
C GLU A 76 -0.22 9.06 5.27
N GLU A 77 0.97 9.11 4.66
CA GLU A 77 1.35 8.14 3.62
C GLU A 77 1.55 6.73 4.17
N ASN A 78 2.01 6.59 5.43
CA ASN A 78 2.05 5.30 6.12
C ASN A 78 0.64 4.72 6.32
N THR A 79 -0.32 5.55 6.71
CA THR A 79 -1.72 5.17 6.88
C THR A 79 -2.33 4.73 5.54
N ASN A 80 -2.09 5.51 4.47
CA ASN A 80 -2.55 5.19 3.12
C ASN A 80 -1.95 3.86 2.61
N PHE A 81 -0.67 3.64 2.84
CA PHE A 81 -0.02 2.37 2.47
C PHE A 81 -0.61 1.19 3.25
N GLY A 82 -0.75 1.32 4.57
CA GLY A 82 -1.37 0.30 5.42
C GLY A 82 -2.81 -0.02 5.01
N PHE A 83 -3.60 1.01 4.72
CA PHE A 83 -4.97 0.86 4.25
C PHE A 83 -5.05 0.09 2.92
N THR A 84 -4.28 0.50 1.92
CA THR A 84 -4.29 -0.15 0.59
C THR A 84 -3.77 -1.59 0.66
N TYR A 85 -2.80 -1.86 1.53
CA TYR A 85 -2.28 -3.21 1.79
C TYR A 85 -3.35 -4.12 2.37
N ASN A 86 -4.05 -3.67 3.41
CA ASN A 86 -5.14 -4.41 4.05
C ASN A 86 -6.31 -4.60 3.09
N LEU A 87 -6.65 -3.56 2.31
CA LEU A 87 -7.71 -3.63 1.30
C LEU A 87 -7.41 -4.73 0.26
N LEU A 88 -6.15 -4.81 -0.21
CA LEU A 88 -5.74 -5.88 -1.12
C LEU A 88 -5.84 -7.27 -0.46
N GLY A 89 -5.51 -7.38 0.82
CA GLY A 89 -5.67 -8.61 1.60
C GLY A 89 -7.14 -9.07 1.69
N LEU A 90 -8.06 -8.12 1.77
CA LEU A 90 -9.51 -8.36 1.84
C LEU A 90 -10.16 -8.61 0.46
N LYS A 91 -9.43 -8.43 -0.65
CA LYS A 91 -9.98 -8.54 -2.01
C LYS A 91 -10.76 -9.83 -2.25
N ALA A 92 -10.22 -10.97 -1.86
CA ALA A 92 -10.89 -12.26 -2.06
C ALA A 92 -12.23 -12.32 -1.31
N TYR A 93 -12.26 -11.86 -0.06
CA TYR A 93 -13.48 -11.80 0.74
C TYR A 93 -14.50 -10.83 0.14
N GLY A 94 -14.06 -9.65 -0.29
CA GLY A 94 -14.93 -8.65 -0.92
C GLY A 94 -15.59 -9.18 -2.20
N ILE A 95 -14.85 -9.86 -3.07
CA ILE A 95 -15.39 -10.53 -4.27
C ILE A 95 -16.40 -11.60 -3.88
N THR A 96 -16.06 -12.47 -2.92
CA THR A 96 -16.95 -13.56 -2.48
C THR A 96 -18.27 -13.01 -1.93
N VAL A 97 -18.23 -12.00 -1.05
CA VAL A 97 -19.43 -11.38 -0.48
C VAL A 97 -20.29 -10.73 -1.56
N SER A 98 -19.65 -10.00 -2.51
CA SER A 98 -20.38 -9.39 -3.64
C SER A 98 -21.04 -10.44 -4.53
N CYS A 99 -20.38 -11.55 -4.82
CA CYS A 99 -20.96 -12.66 -5.61
C CYS A 99 -22.14 -13.30 -4.88
N ILE A 100 -22.03 -13.55 -3.58
CA ILE A 100 -23.13 -14.08 -2.76
C ILE A 100 -24.32 -13.10 -2.78
N GLY A 101 -24.06 -11.79 -2.62
CA GLY A 101 -25.08 -10.76 -2.68
C GLY A 101 -25.81 -10.71 -4.02
N ILE A 102 -25.09 -10.82 -5.14
CA ILE A 102 -25.66 -10.89 -6.49
C ILE A 102 -26.51 -12.15 -6.64
N PHE A 103 -26.00 -13.30 -6.23
CA PHE A 103 -26.74 -14.56 -6.31
C PHE A 103 -28.05 -14.50 -5.51
N PHE A 104 -27.99 -13.95 -4.30
CA PHE A 104 -29.18 -13.79 -3.44
C PHE A 104 -30.21 -12.82 -4.07
N ASN A 105 -29.75 -11.70 -4.63
CA ASN A 105 -30.64 -10.76 -5.34
C ASN A 105 -31.32 -11.42 -6.54
N LEU A 106 -30.59 -12.21 -7.33
CA LEU A 106 -31.17 -12.94 -8.47
C LEU A 106 -32.20 -13.97 -8.03
N ALA A 107 -31.95 -14.67 -6.92
CA ALA A 107 -32.92 -15.61 -6.34
C ALA A 107 -34.21 -14.90 -5.87
N LEU A 108 -34.07 -13.74 -5.20
CA LEU A 108 -35.22 -12.93 -4.81
C LEU A 108 -36.01 -12.40 -6.02
N MET A 109 -35.33 -11.95 -7.07
CA MET A 109 -35.97 -11.55 -8.33
C MET A 109 -36.74 -12.71 -8.96
N PHE A 110 -36.18 -13.90 -8.97
CA PHE A 110 -36.85 -15.10 -9.45
C PHE A 110 -38.13 -15.36 -8.65
N LEU A 111 -38.08 -15.36 -7.31
CA LEU A 111 -39.24 -15.55 -6.45
C LEU A 111 -40.34 -14.46 -6.66
N PHE A 112 -39.90 -13.21 -6.89
CA PHE A 112 -40.81 -12.11 -7.22
C PHE A 112 -41.56 -12.36 -8.52
N PHE A 113 -40.89 -12.78 -9.60
CA PHE A 113 -41.54 -13.04 -10.90
C PHE A 113 -42.52 -14.20 -10.85
N TYR A 114 -42.31 -15.16 -9.95
CA TYR A 114 -43.28 -16.27 -9.74
C TYR A 114 -44.36 -15.95 -8.69
N ASN A 115 -44.46 -14.69 -8.25
CA ASN A 115 -45.41 -14.22 -7.25
C ASN A 115 -45.32 -14.92 -5.88
N PHE A 116 -44.16 -15.46 -5.51
CA PHE A 116 -43.93 -16.07 -4.19
C PHE A 116 -43.66 -15.02 -3.11
N ILE A 117 -43.22 -13.82 -3.49
CA ILE A 117 -42.88 -12.73 -2.56
C ILE A 117 -43.43 -11.39 -3.07
N CYS A 118 -43.85 -10.54 -2.14
CA CYS A 118 -44.28 -9.17 -2.42
C CYS A 118 -43.17 -8.19 -1.96
N VAL A 119 -42.27 -7.84 -2.87
CA VAL A 119 -41.18 -6.88 -2.63
C VAL A 119 -41.19 -5.86 -3.76
N ASP A 120 -40.80 -4.60 -3.47
CA ASP A 120 -40.70 -3.59 -4.52
C ASP A 120 -39.54 -3.93 -5.47
N LEU A 121 -39.87 -4.10 -6.77
CA LEU A 121 -38.92 -4.39 -7.81
C LEU A 121 -37.77 -3.35 -7.89
N LYS A 122 -38.07 -2.07 -7.58
CA LYS A 122 -37.10 -1.00 -7.56
C LYS A 122 -36.01 -1.25 -6.53
N ILE A 123 -36.38 -1.77 -5.36
CA ILE A 123 -35.42 -2.12 -4.28
C ILE A 123 -34.51 -3.27 -4.72
N LEU A 124 -35.08 -4.31 -5.36
CA LEU A 124 -34.29 -5.42 -5.88
C LEU A 124 -33.29 -4.98 -6.94
N ILE A 125 -33.71 -4.13 -7.89
CA ILE A 125 -32.82 -3.58 -8.92
C ILE A 125 -31.73 -2.72 -8.29
N ALA A 126 -32.07 -1.80 -7.38
CA ALA A 126 -31.10 -0.95 -6.72
C ALA A 126 -30.04 -1.77 -5.95
N SER A 127 -30.49 -2.77 -5.21
CA SER A 127 -29.58 -3.69 -4.48
C SER A 127 -28.66 -4.46 -5.43
N LEU A 128 -29.16 -4.95 -6.56
CA LEU A 128 -28.35 -5.64 -7.58
C LEU A 128 -27.29 -4.70 -8.15
N VAL A 129 -27.66 -3.47 -8.52
CA VAL A 129 -26.75 -2.47 -9.05
C VAL A 129 -25.62 -2.15 -8.04
N ILE A 130 -25.97 -1.95 -6.77
CA ILE A 130 -24.98 -1.68 -5.71
C ILE A 130 -24.00 -2.86 -5.59
N ASN A 131 -24.48 -4.10 -5.54
CA ASN A 131 -23.60 -5.28 -5.46
C ASN A 131 -22.68 -5.41 -6.69
N LEU A 132 -23.18 -5.10 -7.88
CA LEU A 132 -22.38 -5.09 -9.11
C LEU A 132 -21.29 -4.00 -9.05
N LEU A 133 -21.60 -2.80 -8.57
CA LEU A 133 -20.63 -1.73 -8.39
C LEU A 133 -19.54 -2.13 -7.40
N PHE A 134 -19.90 -2.75 -6.26
CA PHE A 134 -18.90 -3.28 -5.32
C PHE A 134 -18.04 -4.37 -5.94
N LEU A 135 -18.61 -5.28 -6.72
CA LEU A 135 -17.84 -6.30 -7.42
C LEU A 135 -16.81 -5.67 -8.39
N LEU A 136 -17.24 -4.70 -9.18
CA LEU A 136 -16.35 -3.98 -10.10
C LEU A 136 -15.24 -3.22 -9.35
N LEU A 137 -15.56 -2.58 -8.22
CA LEU A 137 -14.57 -1.93 -7.35
C LEU A 137 -13.49 -2.93 -6.89
N TRP A 138 -13.90 -4.10 -6.39
CA TRP A 138 -12.96 -5.13 -5.94
C TRP A 138 -12.09 -5.66 -7.07
N ILE A 139 -12.64 -5.84 -8.26
CA ILE A 139 -11.89 -6.38 -9.41
C ILE A 139 -10.89 -5.35 -9.95
N PHE A 140 -11.36 -4.12 -10.24
CA PHE A 140 -10.61 -3.15 -11.03
C PHE A 140 -9.85 -2.12 -10.20
N ILE A 141 -10.37 -1.69 -9.04
CA ILE A 141 -9.74 -0.66 -8.22
C ILE A 141 -8.76 -1.28 -7.24
N VAL A 142 -9.14 -2.36 -6.54
CA VAL A 142 -8.27 -3.01 -5.57
C VAL A 142 -7.25 -3.89 -6.27
N THR A 143 -6.11 -3.29 -6.63
CA THR A 143 -5.05 -3.96 -7.40
C THR A 143 -3.70 -3.90 -6.67
N LYS A 144 -2.77 -4.78 -7.08
CA LYS A 144 -1.38 -4.73 -6.60
C LYS A 144 -0.70 -3.40 -6.95
N SER A 145 -1.06 -2.81 -8.09
CA SER A 145 -0.54 -1.51 -8.54
C SER A 145 -0.90 -0.39 -7.56
N LEU A 146 -2.11 -0.42 -6.98
CA LEU A 146 -2.54 0.54 -5.96
C LEU A 146 -1.61 0.48 -4.73
N VAL A 147 -1.33 -0.72 -4.22
CA VAL A 147 -0.44 -0.93 -3.06
C VAL A 147 0.99 -0.49 -3.37
N ILE A 148 1.51 -0.85 -4.56
CA ILE A 148 2.86 -0.44 -4.99
C ILE A 148 2.96 1.08 -5.08
N SER A 149 1.93 1.74 -5.64
CA SER A 149 1.88 3.20 -5.74
C SER A 149 1.88 3.87 -4.37
N ALA A 150 1.04 3.40 -3.44
CA ALA A 150 1.00 3.90 -2.07
C ALA A 150 2.34 3.66 -1.34
N GLY A 151 2.94 2.48 -1.50
CA GLY A 151 4.25 2.16 -0.93
C GLY A 151 5.37 3.07 -1.43
N LYS A 152 5.35 3.43 -2.73
CA LYS A 152 6.31 4.39 -3.31
C LYS A 152 6.13 5.81 -2.76
N LYS A 153 4.89 6.25 -2.54
CA LYS A 153 4.61 7.56 -1.92
C LYS A 153 5.12 7.59 -0.48
N TYR A 154 4.81 6.56 0.30
CA TYR A 154 5.32 6.41 1.66
C TYR A 154 6.85 6.39 1.69
N ALA A 155 7.51 5.65 0.80
CA ALA A 155 8.96 5.60 0.71
C ALA A 155 9.57 6.98 0.43
N ARG A 156 8.99 7.75 -0.49
CA ARG A 156 9.44 9.12 -0.78
C ARG A 156 9.26 10.05 0.41
N ALA A 157 8.09 10.02 1.05
CA ALA A 157 7.81 10.84 2.23
C ALA A 157 8.78 10.52 3.37
N LEU A 158 9.05 9.23 3.62
CA LEU A 158 9.99 8.79 4.65
C LEU A 158 11.42 9.25 4.36
N LEU A 159 11.92 9.03 3.14
CA LEU A 159 13.28 9.36 2.76
C LEU A 159 13.51 10.88 2.65
N SER A 160 12.49 11.66 2.31
CA SER A 160 12.59 13.12 2.31
C SER A 160 12.84 13.72 3.70
N ALA A 161 12.57 12.96 4.77
CA ALA A 161 12.93 13.39 6.13
C ALA A 161 14.45 13.57 6.31
N CYS A 162 15.29 12.88 5.52
CA CYS A 162 16.76 13.09 5.53
C CYS A 162 17.15 14.52 5.12
N ASP A 163 16.30 15.22 4.37
CA ASP A 163 16.51 16.59 3.92
C ASP A 163 15.88 17.62 4.89
N SER A 164 15.19 17.15 5.95
CA SER A 164 14.50 18.05 6.88
C SER A 164 15.38 18.45 8.05
N ASN A 165 15.32 19.73 8.45
CA ASN A 165 15.98 20.22 9.65
C ASN A 165 15.43 19.63 10.95
N SER A 166 14.36 18.85 10.87
CA SER A 166 13.68 18.26 12.05
C SER A 166 14.38 17.00 12.57
N LEU A 167 15.37 16.48 11.84
CA LEU A 167 16.18 15.31 12.23
C LEU A 167 17.57 15.72 12.74
N ASN A 168 17.99 16.96 12.52
CA ASN A 168 19.27 17.55 12.98
C ASN A 168 19.17 18.10 14.39
#